data_bf3af04c40a0fe1d04f964c442e20b69
#
_entry.id   bf3af04c40a0fe1d04f964c442e20b69
#
_cell.length_a   1.000
_cell.length_b   1.000
_cell.length_c   1.000
_cell.angle_alpha   90.00
_cell.angle_beta   90.00
_cell.angle_gamma   90.00
#
_symmetry.space_group_name_H-M   'P 1'
#
loop_
_entity.id
_entity.type
_entity.pdbx_description
1 polymer ?
#
loop_
_entity_poly.entity_id
_entity_poly.type
_entity_poly.pdbx_seq_one_letter_code
_entity_poly.pdbx_strand_id
1 'polypeptide(L)'
;MKRTFLSILLLSIGLASYACTNFIVAKGASTDGSVMCTYNADDYGMFIGLCHYPAAKHPKGAMRDVVDWDSHKYIGKIPEAEQTYNVIGNINEFQVTIGETTYGGREEMVNPKGGIDYGSLIYIGLQRSKTAREAIKVMTTLAETYGYCSEGETFTLCDPNEAWIMEMQGTGKD
;
A
#
# COMPACT_ATOMS: atom_id res chain seq x y z
N MET A 1 6.97 -18.81 43.18
CA MET A 1 5.97 -17.75 42.86
C MET A 1 6.57 -16.54 42.13
N LYS A 2 7.67 -15.90 42.57
CA LYS A 2 8.24 -14.72 41.87
C LYS A 2 8.75 -14.98 40.47
N ARG A 3 9.32 -16.17 40.17
CA ARG A 3 9.82 -16.55 38.85
C ARG A 3 8.71 -16.82 37.83
N THR A 4 7.59 -17.39 38.28
CA THR A 4 6.41 -17.65 37.42
C THR A 4 5.68 -16.35 37.03
N PHE A 5 5.65 -15.37 37.95
CA PHE A 5 5.05 -14.06 37.67
C PHE A 5 5.86 -13.26 36.62
N LEU A 6 7.19 -13.35 36.71
CA LEU A 6 8.07 -12.69 35.74
C LEU A 6 7.97 -13.31 34.33
N SER A 7 7.79 -14.64 34.26
CA SER A 7 7.62 -15.34 32.97
C SER A 7 6.26 -15.01 32.31
N ILE A 8 5.20 -14.84 33.11
CA ILE A 8 3.87 -14.43 32.59
C ILE A 8 3.91 -12.97 32.15
N LEU A 9 4.62 -12.09 32.86
CA LEU A 9 4.76 -10.68 32.47
C LEU A 9 5.60 -10.52 31.18
N LEU A 10 6.62 -11.33 30.97
CA LEU A 10 7.40 -11.35 29.74
C LEU A 10 6.61 -11.91 28.54
N LEU A 11 5.69 -12.85 28.77
CA LEU A 11 4.82 -13.40 27.75
C LEU A 11 3.73 -12.42 27.31
N SER A 12 3.28 -11.54 28.20
CA SER A 12 2.23 -10.54 27.90
C SER A 12 2.75 -9.29 27.19
N ILE A 13 4.05 -9.05 27.17
CA ILE A 13 4.67 -7.91 26.46
C ILE A 13 4.89 -8.25 24.97
N GLY A 14 4.87 -9.52 24.60
CA GLY A 14 5.11 -9.98 23.21
C GLY A 14 3.89 -10.03 22.30
N LEU A 15 2.69 -9.60 22.75
CA LEU A 15 1.44 -9.82 22.01
C LEU A 15 0.81 -8.57 21.40
N ALA A 16 1.50 -7.43 21.40
CA ALA A 16 1.05 -6.24 20.70
C ALA A 16 1.90 -6.03 19.43
N SER A 17 1.81 -6.95 18.47
CA SER A 17 2.30 -6.71 17.12
C SER A 17 1.13 -6.18 16.30
N TYR A 18 1.11 -4.88 16.08
CA TYR A 18 0.25 -4.24 15.07
C TYR A 18 1.05 -4.23 13.78
N ALA A 19 0.89 -5.24 12.94
CA ALA A 19 1.55 -5.26 11.65
C ALA A 19 0.74 -6.09 10.67
N CYS A 20 0.43 -5.52 9.52
CA CYS A 20 -0.15 -6.24 8.40
C CYS A 20 0.73 -7.42 8.00
N THR A 21 0.14 -8.46 7.40
CA THR A 21 0.87 -9.66 7.02
C THR A 21 0.67 -9.95 5.54
N ASN A 22 1.78 -10.10 4.81
CA ASN A 22 1.78 -10.43 3.41
C ASN A 22 2.58 -11.70 3.14
N PHE A 23 2.08 -12.55 2.24
CA PHE A 23 2.84 -13.67 1.69
C PHE A 23 2.99 -13.49 0.19
N ILE A 24 4.17 -13.80 -0.33
CA ILE A 24 4.49 -13.79 -1.76
C ILE A 24 4.97 -15.17 -2.15
N VAL A 25 4.42 -15.70 -3.23
CA VAL A 25 4.91 -16.93 -3.88
C VAL A 25 5.29 -16.58 -5.31
N ALA A 26 6.57 -16.63 -5.60
CA ALA A 26 7.08 -16.41 -6.96
C ALA A 26 6.91 -17.66 -7.83
N LYS A 27 6.98 -17.49 -9.15
CA LYS A 27 6.81 -18.57 -10.15
C LYS A 27 7.61 -19.83 -9.84
N GLY A 28 8.84 -19.69 -9.38
CA GLY A 28 9.73 -20.83 -9.07
C GLY A 28 9.37 -21.59 -7.79
N ALA A 29 8.48 -21.04 -6.97
CA ALA A 29 8.05 -21.62 -5.71
C ALA A 29 6.64 -22.23 -5.78
N SER A 30 5.88 -21.94 -6.85
CA SER A 30 4.55 -22.51 -7.08
C SER A 30 4.64 -23.78 -7.93
N THR A 31 3.66 -24.68 -7.77
CA THR A 31 3.61 -25.97 -8.49
C THR A 31 3.15 -25.82 -9.96
N ASP A 32 2.44 -24.74 -10.27
CA ASP A 32 1.84 -24.44 -11.58
C ASP A 32 2.46 -23.23 -12.28
N GLY A 33 3.51 -22.62 -11.68
CA GLY A 33 4.14 -21.42 -12.21
C GLY A 33 3.36 -20.13 -11.99
N SER A 34 2.31 -20.14 -11.17
CA SER A 34 1.58 -18.92 -10.79
C SER A 34 2.38 -18.05 -9.83
N VAL A 35 2.12 -16.75 -9.87
CA VAL A 35 2.54 -15.81 -8.83
C VAL A 35 1.35 -15.58 -7.90
N MET A 36 1.57 -15.66 -6.60
CA MET A 36 0.51 -15.44 -5.62
C MET A 36 0.96 -14.41 -4.59
N CYS A 37 0.01 -13.58 -4.17
CA CYS A 37 0.20 -12.62 -3.09
C CYS A 37 -1.02 -12.66 -2.17
N THR A 38 -0.79 -12.62 -0.87
CA THR A 38 -1.85 -12.37 0.12
C THR A 38 -1.59 -11.04 0.80
N TYR A 39 -2.66 -10.44 1.26
CA TYR A 39 -2.60 -9.23 2.06
C TYR A 39 -3.65 -9.31 3.17
N ASN A 40 -3.23 -9.11 4.40
CA ASN A 40 -4.07 -9.05 5.57
C ASN A 40 -3.80 -7.75 6.33
N ALA A 41 -4.77 -6.84 6.35
CA ALA A 41 -4.71 -5.61 7.12
C ALA A 41 -5.12 -5.90 8.56
N ASP A 42 -4.18 -5.77 9.48
CA ASP A 42 -4.39 -6.02 10.91
C ASP A 42 -4.76 -4.71 11.62
N ASP A 43 -6.03 -4.33 11.57
CA ASP A 43 -6.57 -3.15 12.23
C ASP A 43 -7.87 -3.49 12.97
N TYR A 44 -8.02 -3.01 14.19
CA TYR A 44 -9.21 -3.24 15.01
C TYR A 44 -10.45 -2.46 14.55
N GLY A 45 -10.28 -1.39 13.80
CA GLY A 45 -11.34 -0.50 13.35
C GLY A 45 -11.70 -0.63 11.86
N MET A 46 -10.90 -1.36 11.11
CA MET A 46 -11.01 -1.42 9.66
C MET A 46 -11.99 -2.53 9.23
N PHE A 47 -13.27 -2.21 9.16
CA PHE A 47 -14.30 -3.05 8.55
C PHE A 47 -14.64 -2.52 7.17
N ILE A 48 -13.76 -2.76 6.20
CA ILE A 48 -13.94 -2.28 4.83
C ILE A 48 -14.70 -3.35 4.05
N GLY A 49 -15.78 -2.93 3.37
CA GLY A 49 -16.42 -3.75 2.35
C GLY A 49 -15.52 -3.91 1.12
N LEU A 50 -15.96 -4.72 0.15
CA LEU A 50 -15.23 -4.88 -1.10
C LEU A 50 -15.18 -3.55 -1.86
N CYS A 51 -13.99 -2.95 -1.93
CA CYS A 51 -13.77 -1.72 -2.70
C CYS A 51 -13.77 -2.04 -4.20
N HIS A 52 -14.51 -1.24 -4.97
CA HIS A 52 -14.54 -1.34 -6.43
C HIS A 52 -14.38 0.03 -7.06
N TYR A 53 -13.35 0.18 -7.87
CA TYR A 53 -13.08 1.36 -8.69
C TYR A 53 -13.21 0.96 -10.17
N PRO A 54 -14.30 1.31 -10.85
CA PRO A 54 -14.51 0.94 -12.24
C PRO A 54 -13.51 1.63 -13.17
N ALA A 55 -13.14 0.94 -14.24
CA ALA A 55 -12.37 1.56 -15.33
C ALA A 55 -13.11 2.78 -15.90
N ALA A 56 -12.38 3.84 -16.19
CA ALA A 56 -12.96 5.07 -16.72
C ALA A 56 -12.04 5.77 -17.71
N LYS A 57 -12.65 6.60 -18.58
CA LYS A 57 -11.96 7.59 -19.41
C LYS A 57 -12.20 8.97 -18.83
N HIS A 58 -11.15 9.74 -18.68
CA HIS A 58 -11.20 11.08 -18.11
C HIS A 58 -10.82 12.12 -19.16
N PRO A 59 -11.42 13.32 -19.11
CA PRO A 59 -11.03 14.41 -20.00
C PRO A 59 -9.56 14.78 -19.79
N LYS A 60 -8.90 15.23 -20.85
CA LYS A 60 -7.54 15.77 -20.73
C LYS A 60 -7.49 16.92 -19.73
N GLY A 61 -6.57 16.87 -18.80
CA GLY A 61 -6.42 17.85 -17.74
C GLY A 61 -7.37 17.67 -16.55
N ALA A 62 -8.10 16.55 -16.49
CA ALA A 62 -8.88 16.21 -15.29
C ALA A 62 -7.98 16.13 -14.06
N MET A 63 -8.54 16.50 -12.91
CA MET A 63 -7.84 16.45 -11.63
C MET A 63 -8.57 15.47 -10.69
N ARG A 64 -7.78 14.74 -9.91
CA ARG A 64 -8.25 13.82 -8.88
C ARG A 64 -7.99 14.41 -7.51
N ASP A 65 -8.99 14.40 -6.64
CA ASP A 65 -8.80 14.69 -5.24
C ASP A 65 -8.06 13.53 -4.57
N VAL A 66 -7.10 13.87 -3.72
CA VAL A 66 -6.39 12.93 -2.85
C VAL A 66 -6.91 13.12 -1.44
N VAL A 67 -7.38 12.03 -0.87
CA VAL A 67 -7.94 11.96 0.48
C VAL A 67 -7.14 10.91 1.24
N ASP A 68 -6.60 11.29 2.37
CA ASP A 68 -5.84 10.39 3.24
C ASP A 68 -6.67 9.17 3.63
N TRP A 69 -6.11 8.00 3.45
CA TRP A 69 -6.83 6.74 3.60
C TRP A 69 -7.36 6.52 5.02
N ASP A 70 -6.57 6.82 6.03
CA ASP A 70 -6.91 6.54 7.42
C ASP A 70 -7.80 7.62 8.03
N SER A 71 -7.40 8.88 7.84
CA SER A 71 -8.11 10.01 8.46
C SER A 71 -9.27 10.55 7.64
N HIS A 72 -9.39 10.14 6.37
CA HIS A 72 -10.34 10.68 5.39
C HIS A 72 -10.25 12.20 5.19
N LYS A 73 -9.10 12.79 5.50
CA LYS A 73 -8.86 14.22 5.28
C LYS A 73 -8.40 14.47 3.85
N TYR A 74 -8.90 15.53 3.27
CA TYR A 74 -8.41 16.03 2.00
C TYR A 74 -6.94 16.46 2.11
N ILE A 75 -6.10 15.91 1.24
CA ILE A 75 -4.65 16.21 1.19
C ILE A 75 -4.36 17.19 0.05
N GLY A 76 -4.94 16.99 -1.13
CA GLY A 76 -4.63 17.79 -2.30
C GLY A 76 -5.25 17.28 -3.58
N LYS A 77 -4.74 17.76 -4.71
CA LYS A 77 -5.13 17.33 -6.05
C LYS A 77 -3.93 16.92 -6.87
N ILE A 78 -4.09 15.88 -7.66
CA ILE A 78 -3.13 15.42 -8.64
C ILE A 78 -3.79 15.32 -10.03
N PRO A 79 -3.04 15.38 -11.14
CA PRO A 79 -3.59 15.10 -12.46
C PRO A 79 -4.17 13.68 -12.53
N GLU A 80 -5.37 13.57 -13.06
CA GLU A 80 -5.96 12.27 -13.34
C GLU A 80 -5.41 11.71 -14.66
N ALA A 81 -5.24 10.38 -14.72
CA ALA A 81 -4.88 9.72 -15.97
C ALA A 81 -6.06 9.76 -16.96
N GLU A 82 -5.81 9.93 -18.25
CA GLU A 82 -6.87 9.92 -19.29
C GLU A 82 -7.61 8.59 -19.35
N GLN A 83 -6.96 7.51 -18.91
CA GLN A 83 -7.54 6.17 -18.77
C GLN A 83 -7.16 5.60 -17.41
N THR A 84 -8.16 5.17 -16.63
CA THR A 84 -7.97 4.37 -15.41
C THR A 84 -8.52 2.96 -15.60
N TYR A 85 -7.93 2.00 -14.90
CA TYR A 85 -8.27 0.58 -15.00
C TYR A 85 -9.19 0.15 -13.88
N ASN A 86 -9.91 -0.94 -14.12
CA ASN A 86 -10.83 -1.53 -13.14
C ASN A 86 -10.05 -2.17 -11.99
N VAL A 87 -10.43 -1.85 -10.75
CA VAL A 87 -9.81 -2.37 -9.52
C VAL A 87 -10.88 -2.93 -8.60
N ILE A 88 -10.68 -4.12 -8.08
CA ILE A 88 -11.50 -4.74 -7.05
C ILE A 88 -10.60 -5.15 -5.89
N GLY A 89 -10.89 -4.62 -4.69
CA GLY A 89 -9.99 -4.79 -3.55
C GLY A 89 -8.59 -4.31 -3.92
N ASN A 90 -7.60 -5.18 -3.76
CA ASN A 90 -6.19 -4.87 -4.01
C ASN A 90 -5.64 -5.46 -5.32
N ILE A 91 -6.52 -5.76 -6.29
CA ILE A 91 -6.14 -6.30 -7.61
C ILE A 91 -6.84 -5.53 -8.74
N ASN A 92 -6.15 -5.32 -9.86
CA ASN A 92 -6.73 -4.73 -11.06
C ASN A 92 -7.03 -5.76 -12.16
N GLU A 93 -7.67 -5.31 -13.25
CA GLU A 93 -8.07 -6.16 -14.38
C GLU A 93 -6.89 -6.82 -15.14
N PHE A 94 -5.66 -6.33 -14.94
CA PHE A 94 -4.43 -6.93 -15.48
C PHE A 94 -3.75 -7.88 -14.48
N GLN A 95 -4.42 -8.20 -13.37
CA GLN A 95 -3.90 -9.06 -12.30
C GLN A 95 -2.69 -8.46 -11.56
N VAL A 96 -2.51 -7.13 -11.61
CA VAL A 96 -1.56 -6.46 -10.72
C VAL A 96 -2.18 -6.40 -9.34
N THR A 97 -1.46 -6.89 -8.34
CA THR A 97 -1.84 -6.82 -6.92
C THR A 97 -0.85 -5.96 -6.15
N ILE A 98 -1.37 -5.16 -5.22
CA ILE A 98 -0.56 -4.37 -4.30
C ILE A 98 -1.10 -4.58 -2.89
N GLY A 99 -0.27 -5.16 -2.01
CA GLY A 99 -0.49 -5.19 -0.57
C GLY A 99 0.53 -4.30 0.14
N GLU A 100 0.33 -4.07 1.43
CA GLU A 100 1.27 -3.29 2.24
C GLU A 100 1.49 -3.92 3.61
N THR A 101 2.53 -3.45 4.29
CA THR A 101 2.83 -3.73 5.69
C THR A 101 3.54 -2.52 6.27
N THR A 102 2.91 -1.86 7.23
CA THR A 102 3.49 -0.71 7.91
C THR A 102 4.63 -1.16 8.83
N TYR A 103 5.83 -0.63 8.65
CA TYR A 103 6.94 -0.84 9.59
C TYR A 103 7.23 0.42 10.44
N GLY A 104 6.51 1.52 10.20
CA GLY A 104 6.64 2.79 10.91
C GLY A 104 7.91 3.54 10.53
N GLY A 105 9.07 2.98 10.86
CA GLY A 105 10.36 3.59 10.59
C GLY A 105 10.68 4.71 11.57
N ARG A 106 11.35 5.75 11.09
CA ARG A 106 11.76 6.91 11.89
C ARG A 106 10.71 8.02 11.78
N GLU A 107 10.12 8.42 12.90
CA GLU A 107 9.05 9.42 12.97
C GLU A 107 9.45 10.76 12.31
N GLU A 108 10.71 11.17 12.46
CA GLU A 108 11.21 12.41 11.85
C GLU A 108 11.22 12.38 10.31
N MET A 109 11.10 11.20 9.70
CA MET A 109 11.03 11.04 8.24
C MET A 109 9.60 11.20 7.70
N VAL A 110 8.59 11.20 8.54
CA VAL A 110 7.21 11.46 8.12
C VAL A 110 7.07 12.92 7.69
N ASN A 111 6.56 13.13 6.48
CA ASN A 111 6.28 14.47 5.96
C ASN A 111 4.78 14.80 6.03
N PRO A 112 4.30 15.46 7.09
CA PRO A 112 2.86 15.76 7.25
C PRO A 112 2.31 16.76 6.22
N LYS A 113 3.17 17.34 5.38
CA LYS A 113 2.80 18.24 4.28
C LYS A 113 2.88 17.55 2.91
N GLY A 114 3.22 16.26 2.88
CA GLY A 114 3.21 15.48 1.65
C GLY A 114 1.80 15.41 1.06
N GLY A 115 1.74 15.31 -0.25
CA GLY A 115 0.50 15.35 -1.01
C GLY A 115 -0.06 13.97 -1.36
N ILE A 116 0.55 12.87 -0.87
CA ILE A 116 0.07 11.52 -1.15
C ILE A 116 0.39 10.55 -0.02
N ASP A 117 -0.61 9.79 0.40
CA ASP A 117 -0.54 8.75 1.42
C ASP A 117 -0.37 7.35 0.81
N TYR A 118 -0.07 6.37 1.66
CA TYR A 118 0.15 4.98 1.25
C TYR A 118 -1.07 4.34 0.58
N GLY A 119 -2.27 4.54 1.12
CA GLY A 119 -3.50 3.96 0.58
C GLY A 119 -3.85 4.55 -0.79
N SER A 120 -3.71 5.87 -0.96
CA SER A 120 -3.86 6.52 -2.26
C SER A 120 -2.84 5.99 -3.28
N LEU A 121 -1.59 5.75 -2.87
CA LEU A 121 -0.57 5.15 -3.74
C LEU A 121 -0.98 3.76 -4.24
N ILE A 122 -1.55 2.91 -3.38
CA ILE A 122 -2.03 1.58 -3.76
C ILE A 122 -3.09 1.69 -4.86
N TYR A 123 -4.17 2.42 -4.61
CA TYR A 123 -5.29 2.45 -5.54
C TYR A 123 -4.98 3.21 -6.83
N ILE A 124 -4.21 4.30 -6.77
CA ILE A 124 -3.77 5.03 -7.96
C ILE A 124 -2.76 4.18 -8.76
N GLY A 125 -1.86 3.48 -8.09
CA GLY A 125 -0.94 2.54 -8.69
C GLY A 125 -1.69 1.45 -9.48
N LEU A 126 -2.68 0.81 -8.85
CA LEU A 126 -3.53 -0.20 -9.48
C LEU A 126 -4.34 0.35 -10.67
N GLN A 127 -4.89 1.56 -10.54
CA GLN A 127 -5.70 2.17 -11.58
C GLN A 127 -4.90 2.64 -12.80
N ARG A 128 -3.55 2.76 -12.69
CA ARG A 128 -2.69 3.33 -13.72
C ARG A 128 -1.61 2.38 -14.25
N SER A 129 -1.61 1.11 -13.85
CA SER A 129 -0.58 0.15 -14.22
C SER A 129 -1.15 -1.13 -14.81
N LYS A 130 -0.36 -1.79 -15.67
CA LYS A 130 -0.66 -3.11 -16.26
C LYS A 130 0.33 -4.18 -15.80
N THR A 131 1.41 -3.78 -15.14
CA THR A 131 2.44 -4.68 -14.62
C THR A 131 2.90 -4.19 -13.25
N ALA A 132 3.52 -5.07 -12.46
CA ALA A 132 4.09 -4.71 -11.17
C ALA A 132 5.16 -3.61 -11.30
N ARG A 133 5.98 -3.64 -12.34
CA ARG A 133 7.00 -2.59 -12.61
C ARG A 133 6.39 -1.25 -12.95
N GLU A 134 5.31 -1.23 -13.74
CA GLU A 134 4.58 0.02 -14.00
C GLU A 134 3.97 0.59 -12.72
N ALA A 135 3.41 -0.26 -11.85
CA ALA A 135 2.88 0.16 -10.56
C ALA A 135 3.97 0.80 -9.68
N ILE A 136 5.13 0.17 -9.55
CA ILE A 136 6.30 0.74 -8.84
C ILE A 136 6.65 2.11 -9.40
N LYS A 137 6.75 2.24 -10.74
CA LYS A 137 7.08 3.52 -11.38
C LYS A 137 6.02 4.60 -11.12
N VAL A 138 4.74 4.25 -11.19
CA VAL A 138 3.64 5.18 -10.88
C VAL A 138 3.73 5.65 -9.43
N MET A 139 3.86 4.72 -8.47
CA MET A 139 3.89 5.03 -7.05
C MET A 139 5.10 5.89 -6.68
N THR A 140 6.30 5.52 -7.14
CA THR A 140 7.53 6.28 -6.85
C THR A 140 7.49 7.67 -7.48
N THR A 141 7.01 7.80 -8.73
CA THR A 141 6.87 9.10 -9.39
C THR A 141 5.88 10.02 -8.64
N LEU A 142 4.78 9.47 -8.14
CA LEU A 142 3.81 10.25 -7.34
C LEU A 142 4.41 10.69 -6.02
N ALA A 143 5.10 9.78 -5.31
CA ALA A 143 5.77 10.10 -4.05
C ALA A 143 6.86 11.17 -4.23
N GLU A 144 7.69 11.08 -5.28
CA GLU A 144 8.71 12.07 -5.61
C GLU A 144 8.11 13.44 -5.99
N THR A 145 6.99 13.44 -6.71
CA THR A 145 6.39 14.67 -7.23
C THR A 145 5.60 15.44 -6.17
N TYR A 146 4.85 14.72 -5.34
CA TYR A 146 3.88 15.31 -4.40
C TYR A 146 4.31 15.22 -2.94
N GLY A 147 5.35 14.46 -2.65
CA GLY A 147 5.78 14.16 -1.28
C GLY A 147 4.93 13.07 -0.62
N TYR A 148 5.59 12.10 -0.03
CA TYR A 148 4.95 11.00 0.69
C TYR A 148 4.68 11.40 2.14
N CYS A 149 3.44 11.24 2.64
CA CYS A 149 3.03 11.75 3.95
C CYS A 149 2.74 10.68 5.01
N SER A 150 2.79 9.39 4.66
CA SER A 150 2.59 8.32 5.63
C SER A 150 3.89 7.88 6.31
N GLU A 151 3.78 7.00 7.28
CA GLU A 151 4.89 6.29 7.90
C GLU A 151 5.63 5.38 6.91
N GLY A 152 6.65 4.66 7.37
CA GLY A 152 7.37 3.72 6.55
C GLY A 152 6.51 2.50 6.18
N GLU A 153 6.45 2.20 4.89
CA GLU A 153 5.64 1.12 4.32
C GLU A 153 6.47 0.16 3.48
N THR A 154 6.17 -1.11 3.61
CA THR A 154 6.63 -2.14 2.69
C THR A 154 5.48 -2.56 1.78
N PHE A 155 5.58 -2.23 0.49
CA PHE A 155 4.61 -2.67 -0.51
C PHE A 155 5.02 -3.99 -1.12
N THR A 156 4.06 -4.92 -1.25
CA THR A 156 4.19 -6.15 -2.02
C THR A 156 3.45 -5.97 -3.33
N LEU A 157 4.15 -6.07 -4.46
CA LEU A 157 3.59 -5.87 -5.79
C LEU A 157 3.78 -7.13 -6.61
N CYS A 158 2.70 -7.66 -7.15
CA CYS A 158 2.75 -8.86 -7.98
C CYS A 158 1.97 -8.64 -9.28
N ASP A 159 2.41 -9.31 -10.33
CA ASP A 159 1.66 -9.55 -11.54
C ASP A 159 1.81 -11.03 -11.96
N PRO A 160 1.18 -11.51 -13.05
CA PRO A 160 1.29 -12.92 -13.45
C PRO A 160 2.71 -13.41 -13.72
N ASN A 161 3.69 -12.53 -13.83
CA ASN A 161 5.06 -12.86 -14.22
C ASN A 161 6.08 -12.72 -13.12
N GLU A 162 5.90 -11.76 -12.21
CA GLU A 162 6.90 -11.41 -11.20
C GLU A 162 6.29 -10.87 -9.92
N ALA A 163 7.08 -10.87 -8.85
CA ALA A 163 6.75 -10.33 -7.54
C ALA A 163 7.87 -9.43 -7.06
N TRP A 164 7.51 -8.33 -6.41
CA TRP A 164 8.41 -7.29 -5.92
C TRP A 164 8.07 -6.93 -4.48
N ILE A 165 9.10 -6.55 -3.75
CA ILE A 165 9.00 -5.85 -2.47
C ILE A 165 9.57 -4.45 -2.68
N MET A 166 8.82 -3.42 -2.31
CA MET A 166 9.24 -2.03 -2.37
C MET A 166 9.05 -1.39 -1.00
N GLU A 167 10.13 -0.97 -0.38
CA GLU A 167 10.09 -0.20 0.85
C GLU A 167 10.04 1.30 0.53
N MET A 168 9.17 2.03 1.23
CA MET A 168 9.01 3.46 1.08
C MET A 168 9.08 4.15 2.44
N GLN A 169 9.87 5.20 2.50
CA GLN A 169 10.02 6.06 3.66
C GLN A 169 9.99 7.50 3.19
N GLY A 170 9.34 8.37 3.92
CA GLY A 170 9.40 9.81 3.66
C GLY A 170 10.80 10.39 3.86
N THR A 171 11.02 11.59 3.38
CA THR A 171 12.30 12.33 3.49
C THR A 171 12.31 13.35 4.63
N GLY A 172 11.27 13.40 5.46
CA GLY A 172 11.10 14.36 6.53
C GLY A 172 10.36 15.63 6.08
N LYS A 173 10.50 16.69 6.86
CA LYS A 173 9.73 17.93 6.70
C LYS A 173 10.33 18.94 5.73
N ASP A 174 11.48 18.66 5.16
CA ASP A 174 12.26 19.55 4.29
C ASP A 174 11.95 19.30 2.81
#